data_4aa89f39ba6f3a573cf50fefb87643d3
#
_entry.id   4aa89f39ba6f3a573cf50fefb87643d3
#
_cell.length_a   1.000
_cell.length_b   1.000
_cell.length_c   1.000
_cell.angle_alpha   90.00
_cell.angle_beta   90.00
_cell.angle_gamma   90.00
#
_symmetry.space_group_name_H-M   'P 1'
#
loop_
_entity.id
_entity.type
_entity.pdbx_description
1 polymer ?
#
loop_
_entity_poly.entity_id
_entity_poly.type
_entity_poly.pdbx_seq_one_letter_code
_entity_poly.pdbx_strand_id
1 'polypeptide(L)'
;MFEKVVYIKGWCTLFFSLLLLVSCGGGAESASVSCSGDTLAMRHSTLLQLVDCDSFVVAEIKNPWRKGLLQRYLLVPSACDVPAGMPQGTLLRTPLKNTLLFSGIHANMFKQFGAAAAVKGVCDARYIIQPWLQAMLSSGNVVDCGSSLDVNVERVVQLSPDAIFAFPFENGGYGKIDKLKYPVVECAEYMESSPLGAAEWMRFYGRLLGCGAVADSLYSVVCENFEQLRSAVAGCSVRPTLMCELKSSSAWYVPAAGSTMGQMYQMAGADYLFAENKGQGSVPLSYETVLARAANAGYWLLKYNSSVDKSRKTLLEEFKGYAHFAPFKNGNIYACNTARKPLFEETAFRPDWLLAELVTIFHPALSGQKELRYYERMP
;
A
#
# COMPACT_ATOMS: atom_id res chain seq x y z
N MET A 1 39.41 55.92 41.08
CA MET A 1 39.26 56.29 42.51
C MET A 1 38.86 54.99 43.18
N PHE A 2 39.89 54.29 43.65
CA PHE A 2 40.22 53.93 45.02
C PHE A 2 39.02 53.35 45.79
N GLU A 3 39.01 52.24 46.48
CA GLU A 3 40.08 51.43 47.18
C GLU A 3 39.41 50.11 47.63
N LYS A 4 40.16 49.04 47.54
CA LYS A 4 40.77 48.14 48.51
C LYS A 4 39.83 47.38 49.48
N VAL A 5 39.87 46.06 49.34
CA VAL A 5 40.59 45.01 50.05
C VAL A 5 40.28 44.96 51.54
N VAL A 6 39.87 43.77 52.03
CA VAL A 6 40.50 43.00 53.10
C VAL A 6 39.96 41.56 53.22
N TYR A 7 40.88 40.63 53.31
CA TYR A 7 40.74 39.20 53.63
C TYR A 7 40.41 38.97 55.10
N ILE A 8 39.57 37.99 55.42
CA ILE A 8 39.73 37.21 56.66
C ILE A 8 39.46 35.75 56.42
N LYS A 9 40.46 34.92 56.73
CA LYS A 9 40.40 33.46 56.80
C LYS A 9 39.59 33.01 57.99
N GLY A 10 38.76 32.05 57.87
CA GLY A 10 38.13 31.32 58.95
C GLY A 10 37.89 29.87 58.55
N TRP A 11 38.71 29.00 59.03
CA TRP A 11 38.62 27.55 58.99
C TRP A 11 37.42 27.08 59.81
N CYS A 12 36.48 26.33 59.19
CA CYS A 12 35.61 25.42 59.93
C CYS A 12 35.31 24.22 59.06
N THR A 13 35.90 23.12 59.44
CA THR A 13 35.55 21.75 59.00
C THR A 13 34.14 21.42 59.40
N LEU A 14 33.30 21.04 58.42
CA LEU A 14 32.06 20.37 58.72
C LEU A 14 31.75 19.33 57.62
N PHE A 15 31.55 18.13 58.07
CA PHE A 15 31.02 16.91 57.48
C PHE A 15 30.17 17.13 56.29
N PHE A 16 30.63 16.61 55.15
CA PHE A 16 29.83 16.47 53.94
C PHE A 16 29.18 15.09 53.93
N SER A 17 27.94 15.01 54.43
CA SER A 17 27.09 13.84 54.25
C SER A 17 26.74 13.69 52.77
N LEU A 18 27.33 12.71 52.14
CA LEU A 18 27.05 12.30 50.76
C LEU A 18 25.67 11.60 50.68
N LEU A 19 24.61 12.36 50.46
CA LEU A 19 23.30 11.85 50.08
C LEU A 19 23.36 11.46 48.62
N LEU A 20 23.56 10.16 48.34
CA LEU A 20 23.34 9.55 47.05
C LEU A 20 21.84 9.58 46.76
N LEU A 21 21.38 10.60 46.05
CA LEU A 21 20.11 10.58 45.36
C LEU A 21 20.26 9.62 44.16
N VAL A 22 19.87 8.37 44.40
CA VAL A 22 19.58 7.44 43.29
C VAL A 22 18.34 7.97 42.60
N SER A 23 18.55 8.80 41.58
CA SER A 23 17.51 9.15 40.59
C SER A 23 17.24 7.90 39.77
N CYS A 24 16.29 7.09 40.17
CA CYS A 24 15.64 6.14 39.29
C CYS A 24 14.88 6.91 38.22
N GLY A 25 15.59 7.31 37.14
CA GLY A 25 15.01 7.66 35.88
C GLY A 25 14.54 6.38 35.23
N GLY A 26 13.37 5.88 35.65
CA GLY A 26 12.67 4.81 34.93
C GLY A 26 12.21 5.34 33.57
N GLY A 27 13.09 5.28 32.58
CA GLY A 27 12.62 5.14 31.20
C GLY A 27 11.81 3.85 31.17
N ALA A 28 10.52 3.96 31.00
CA ALA A 28 9.70 2.81 30.66
C ALA A 28 10.20 2.26 29.30
N GLU A 29 11.23 1.42 29.34
CA GLU A 29 11.41 0.41 28.31
C GLU A 29 10.09 -0.34 28.32
N SER A 30 9.32 -0.17 27.25
CA SER A 30 8.19 -1.02 26.96
C SER A 30 8.74 -2.45 27.00
N ALA A 31 8.49 -3.15 28.09
CA ALA A 31 8.79 -4.56 28.18
C ALA A 31 8.11 -5.19 27.00
N SER A 32 8.89 -5.58 26.00
CA SER A 32 8.45 -6.51 24.98
C SER A 32 8.11 -7.78 25.73
N VAL A 33 6.85 -7.96 26.07
CA VAL A 33 6.37 -9.27 26.50
C VAL A 33 6.65 -10.15 25.31
N SER A 34 7.70 -10.96 25.40
CA SER A 34 8.04 -11.94 24.38
C SER A 34 6.90 -12.95 24.37
N CYS A 35 6.01 -12.83 23.41
CA CYS A 35 5.16 -13.94 23.05
C CYS A 35 6.12 -15.07 22.66
N SER A 36 6.09 -16.18 23.36
CA SER A 36 6.83 -17.40 22.98
C SER A 36 6.05 -18.05 21.85
N GLY A 37 6.16 -17.51 20.65
CA GLY A 37 5.49 -18.01 19.47
C GLY A 37 6.44 -18.09 18.28
N ASP A 38 6.05 -18.82 17.26
CA ASP A 38 6.80 -18.93 16.02
C ASP A 38 6.59 -17.68 15.16
N THR A 39 7.67 -16.94 14.92
CA THR A 39 7.63 -15.81 14.00
C THR A 39 7.42 -16.34 12.59
N LEU A 40 6.31 -15.96 11.97
CA LEU A 40 6.06 -16.25 10.56
C LEU A 40 7.03 -15.43 9.71
N ALA A 41 7.91 -16.10 8.99
CA ALA A 41 8.90 -15.42 8.16
C ALA A 41 8.21 -14.59 7.07
N MET A 42 8.35 -13.27 7.17
CA MET A 42 7.98 -12.33 6.11
C MET A 42 9.18 -12.20 5.17
N ARG A 43 8.97 -12.53 3.89
CA ARG A 43 10.08 -12.60 2.92
C ARG A 43 10.35 -11.25 2.24
N HIS A 44 9.33 -10.44 2.06
CA HIS A 44 9.39 -9.22 1.25
C HIS A 44 8.81 -8.01 1.98
N SER A 45 7.84 -8.21 2.88
CA SER A 45 7.29 -7.12 3.68
C SER A 45 8.33 -6.63 4.71
N THR A 46 8.45 -5.31 4.80
CA THR A 46 9.34 -4.63 5.75
C THR A 46 8.59 -3.98 6.91
N LEU A 47 7.29 -3.76 6.74
CA LEU A 47 6.44 -3.07 7.70
C LEU A 47 5.62 -4.02 8.57
N LEU A 48 5.32 -5.24 8.09
CA LEU A 48 4.47 -6.20 8.76
C LEU A 48 5.30 -7.33 9.40
N GLN A 49 4.96 -7.68 10.65
CA GLN A 49 5.46 -8.86 11.34
C GLN A 49 4.29 -9.65 11.90
N LEU A 50 4.32 -10.96 11.76
CA LEU A 50 3.32 -11.88 12.31
C LEU A 50 4.02 -12.88 13.25
N VAL A 51 3.44 -13.10 14.43
CA VAL A 51 3.90 -14.09 15.40
C VAL A 51 2.73 -14.98 15.79
N ASP A 52 2.85 -16.26 15.54
CA ASP A 52 1.86 -17.25 15.95
C ASP A 52 2.16 -17.72 17.37
N CYS A 53 1.23 -17.49 18.28
CA CYS A 53 1.35 -17.76 19.71
C CYS A 53 0.41 -18.88 20.16
N ASP A 54 0.27 -19.96 19.40
CA ASP A 54 -0.59 -21.12 19.60
C ASP A 54 -2.09 -20.81 19.71
N SER A 55 -2.47 -19.93 20.65
CA SER A 55 -3.88 -19.58 20.91
C SER A 55 -4.33 -18.25 20.29
N PHE A 56 -3.40 -17.45 19.78
CA PHE A 56 -3.67 -16.18 19.11
C PHE A 56 -2.49 -15.80 18.21
N VAL A 57 -2.72 -14.85 17.29
CA VAL A 57 -1.65 -14.29 16.44
C VAL A 57 -1.42 -12.85 16.84
N VAL A 58 -0.16 -12.47 16.98
CA VAL A 58 0.25 -11.07 17.10
C VAL A 58 0.64 -10.56 15.72
N ALA A 59 0.01 -9.47 15.30
CA ALA A 59 0.40 -8.76 14.09
C ALA A 59 0.91 -7.37 14.47
N GLU A 60 2.15 -7.07 14.12
CA GLU A 60 2.78 -5.79 14.36
C GLU A 60 3.03 -5.06 13.06
N ILE A 61 2.58 -3.82 12.99
CA ILE A 61 2.82 -2.93 11.86
C ILE A 61 3.82 -1.87 12.32
N LYS A 62 4.99 -1.84 11.69
CA LYS A 62 5.99 -0.80 11.91
C LYS A 62 5.49 0.52 11.37
N ASN A 63 5.85 1.60 12.05
CA ASN A 63 5.50 2.94 11.59
C ASN A 63 6.37 3.31 10.38
N PRO A 64 5.78 3.61 9.21
CA PRO A 64 6.53 3.90 7.99
C PRO A 64 7.21 5.27 7.99
N TRP A 65 6.79 6.19 8.89
CA TRP A 65 7.30 7.57 8.94
C TRP A 65 8.30 7.82 10.08
N ARG A 66 8.25 7.02 11.15
CA ARG A 66 9.08 7.19 12.34
C ARG A 66 9.42 5.85 13.00
N LYS A 67 10.38 5.84 13.90
CA LYS A 67 10.75 4.64 14.67
C LYS A 67 9.57 4.16 15.54
N GLY A 68 9.44 2.85 15.69
CA GLY A 68 8.44 2.19 16.54
C GLY A 68 7.31 1.54 15.75
N LEU A 69 6.27 1.17 16.46
CA LEU A 69 5.08 0.55 15.89
C LEU A 69 4.06 1.62 15.48
N LEU A 70 3.39 1.39 14.36
CA LEU A 70 2.16 2.07 14.02
C LEU A 70 1.02 1.46 14.83
N GLN A 71 0.91 0.11 14.83
CA GLN A 71 -0.16 -0.61 15.50
C GLN A 71 0.26 -2.05 15.83
N ARG A 72 -0.34 -2.62 16.87
CA ARG A 72 -0.28 -4.03 17.21
C ARG A 72 -1.69 -4.59 17.34
N TYR A 73 -1.95 -5.71 16.68
CA TYR A 73 -3.20 -6.44 16.75
C TYR A 73 -3.00 -7.79 17.42
N LEU A 74 -4.00 -8.19 18.20
CA LEU A 74 -4.09 -9.49 18.87
C LEU A 74 -5.29 -10.21 18.26
N LEU A 75 -5.00 -11.19 17.40
CA LEU A 75 -6.02 -11.93 16.65
C LEU A 75 -6.38 -13.18 17.45
N VAL A 76 -7.50 -13.14 18.14
CA VAL A 76 -7.99 -14.24 18.98
C VAL A 76 -9.19 -14.90 18.31
N PRO A 77 -9.14 -16.21 18.05
CA PRO A 77 -10.31 -16.91 17.48
C PRO A 77 -11.56 -16.70 18.33
N SER A 78 -12.69 -16.43 17.69
CA SER A 78 -13.96 -16.17 18.38
C SER A 78 -14.47 -17.37 19.21
N ALA A 79 -14.01 -18.59 18.86
CA ALA A 79 -14.33 -19.82 19.58
C ALA A 79 -13.48 -20.03 20.85
N CYS A 80 -12.43 -19.23 21.06
CA CYS A 80 -11.50 -19.36 22.19
C CYS A 80 -11.72 -18.22 23.20
N ASP A 81 -11.40 -18.50 24.46
CA ASP A 81 -11.30 -17.44 25.46
C ASP A 81 -10.11 -16.52 25.15
N VAL A 82 -10.18 -15.29 25.67
CA VAL A 82 -9.07 -14.35 25.55
C VAL A 82 -7.97 -14.78 26.52
N PRO A 83 -6.76 -15.13 26.03
CA PRO A 83 -5.67 -15.57 26.88
C PRO A 83 -5.24 -14.48 27.87
N ALA A 84 -4.90 -14.89 29.10
CA ALA A 84 -4.30 -13.98 30.07
C ALA A 84 -2.83 -13.67 29.70
N GLY A 85 -2.37 -12.46 30.06
CA GLY A 85 -0.96 -12.09 29.87
C GLY A 85 -0.57 -11.74 28.44
N MET A 86 -1.53 -11.48 27.54
CA MET A 86 -1.24 -10.98 26.20
C MET A 86 -0.55 -9.60 26.23
N PRO A 87 0.29 -9.28 25.26
CA PRO A 87 0.87 -7.95 25.12
C PRO A 87 -0.23 -6.88 24.90
N GLN A 88 0.12 -5.62 25.10
CA GLN A 88 -0.81 -4.53 24.75
C GLN A 88 -1.02 -4.46 23.23
N GLY A 89 -2.25 -4.30 22.81
CA GLY A 89 -2.64 -4.18 21.40
C GLY A 89 -4.15 -4.12 21.21
N THR A 90 -4.57 -3.90 19.98
CA THR A 90 -5.98 -3.92 19.60
C THR A 90 -6.44 -5.37 19.44
N LEU A 91 -7.40 -5.79 20.28
CA LEU A 91 -8.00 -7.11 20.21
C LEU A 91 -8.96 -7.19 19.01
N LEU A 92 -8.77 -8.21 18.19
CA LEU A 92 -9.66 -8.58 17.08
C LEU A 92 -10.12 -10.03 17.23
N ARG A 93 -11.44 -10.24 17.25
CA ARG A 93 -12.04 -11.57 17.30
C ARG A 93 -12.17 -12.12 15.89
N THR A 94 -11.42 -13.16 15.57
CA THR A 94 -11.40 -13.75 14.22
C THR A 94 -12.22 -15.03 14.11
N PRO A 95 -12.80 -15.34 12.93
CA PRO A 95 -12.78 -14.53 11.71
C PRO A 95 -13.69 -13.29 11.81
N LEU A 96 -13.25 -12.17 11.18
CA LEU A 96 -14.09 -11.01 11.00
C LEU A 96 -15.24 -11.36 10.04
N LYS A 97 -16.47 -10.95 10.37
CA LYS A 97 -17.68 -11.26 9.61
C LYS A 97 -18.42 -10.02 9.10
N ASN A 98 -18.14 -8.89 9.70
CA ASN A 98 -18.79 -7.61 9.41
C ASN A 98 -17.72 -6.53 9.29
N THR A 99 -17.24 -6.27 8.06
CA THR A 99 -16.17 -5.31 7.83
C THR A 99 -16.65 -4.11 7.03
N LEU A 100 -16.12 -2.94 7.38
CA LEU A 100 -16.23 -1.72 6.59
C LEU A 100 -14.89 -1.47 5.87
N LEU A 101 -14.93 -1.34 4.55
CA LEU A 101 -13.74 -1.08 3.73
C LEU A 101 -13.75 0.37 3.23
N PHE A 102 -12.70 1.13 3.52
CA PHE A 102 -12.54 2.50 3.00
C PHE A 102 -12.10 2.54 1.55
N SER A 103 -11.69 1.39 1.00
CA SER A 103 -11.27 1.27 -0.40
C SER A 103 -11.70 -0.07 -0.99
N GLY A 104 -12.08 -0.06 -2.27
CA GLY A 104 -12.40 -1.27 -3.04
C GLY A 104 -11.20 -2.21 -3.26
N ILE A 105 -9.97 -1.77 -2.99
CA ILE A 105 -8.75 -2.58 -3.14
C ILE A 105 -8.84 -3.87 -2.30
N HIS A 106 -9.25 -3.75 -1.04
CA HIS A 106 -9.35 -4.88 -0.13
C HIS A 106 -10.50 -5.82 -0.50
N ALA A 107 -11.59 -5.30 -1.07
CA ALA A 107 -12.75 -6.11 -1.44
C ALA A 107 -12.41 -7.23 -2.43
N ASN A 108 -11.54 -6.96 -3.42
CA ASN A 108 -11.12 -7.98 -4.37
C ASN A 108 -10.28 -9.08 -3.71
N MET A 109 -9.43 -8.73 -2.77
CA MET A 109 -8.67 -9.68 -1.97
C MET A 109 -9.60 -10.58 -1.13
N PHE A 110 -10.60 -10.00 -0.45
CA PHE A 110 -11.63 -10.76 0.28
C PHE A 110 -12.33 -11.78 -0.62
N LYS A 111 -12.65 -11.38 -1.86
CA LYS A 111 -13.25 -12.30 -2.83
C LYS A 111 -12.30 -13.44 -3.21
N GLN A 112 -11.02 -13.15 -3.43
CA GLN A 112 -10.03 -14.19 -3.77
C GLN A 112 -9.84 -15.20 -2.63
N PHE A 113 -10.01 -14.80 -1.38
CA PHE A 113 -9.99 -15.69 -0.22
C PHE A 113 -11.28 -16.48 -0.01
N GLY A 114 -12.34 -16.23 -0.78
CA GLY A 114 -13.67 -16.77 -0.54
C GLY A 114 -14.43 -16.11 0.61
N ALA A 115 -13.93 -14.96 1.12
CA ALA A 115 -14.47 -14.24 2.26
C ALA A 115 -15.30 -12.99 1.87
N ALA A 116 -15.80 -12.90 0.64
CA ALA A 116 -16.59 -11.77 0.14
C ALA A 116 -17.80 -11.45 1.03
N ALA A 117 -18.37 -12.44 1.69
CA ALA A 117 -19.51 -12.29 2.60
C ALA A 117 -19.18 -11.44 3.85
N ALA A 118 -17.90 -11.28 4.22
CA ALA A 118 -17.46 -10.44 5.32
C ALA A 118 -17.48 -8.94 4.97
N VAL A 119 -17.56 -8.55 3.69
CA VAL A 119 -17.74 -7.17 3.26
C VAL A 119 -19.20 -6.79 3.50
N LYS A 120 -19.44 -5.89 4.43
CA LYS A 120 -20.78 -5.40 4.79
C LYS A 120 -20.97 -3.90 4.57
N GLY A 121 -19.86 -3.16 4.54
CA GLY A 121 -19.87 -1.74 4.22
C GLY A 121 -18.67 -1.35 3.36
N VAL A 122 -18.85 -0.32 2.56
CA VAL A 122 -17.77 0.30 1.76
C VAL A 122 -17.91 1.81 1.81
N CYS A 123 -16.79 2.50 1.67
CA CYS A 123 -16.76 3.91 1.33
C CYS A 123 -16.46 4.09 -0.16
N ASP A 124 -16.73 5.31 -0.65
CA ASP A 124 -16.41 5.71 -2.02
C ASP A 124 -16.99 4.77 -3.10
N ALA A 125 -18.22 4.26 -2.88
CA ALA A 125 -18.89 3.28 -3.72
C ALA A 125 -18.94 3.67 -5.22
N ARG A 126 -18.92 4.98 -5.53
CA ARG A 126 -18.88 5.52 -6.91
C ARG A 126 -17.64 5.12 -7.71
N TYR A 127 -16.54 4.74 -7.04
CA TYR A 127 -15.30 4.31 -7.70
C TYR A 127 -15.16 2.78 -7.78
N ILE A 128 -16.11 2.05 -7.20
CA ILE A 128 -16.11 0.60 -7.23
C ILE A 128 -16.61 0.14 -8.60
N ILE A 129 -15.76 -0.55 -9.35
CA ILE A 129 -16.08 -1.04 -10.69
C ILE A 129 -16.26 -2.57 -10.75
N GLN A 130 -15.99 -3.27 -9.66
CA GLN A 130 -16.11 -4.74 -9.59
C GLN A 130 -17.59 -5.16 -9.64
N PRO A 131 -18.02 -5.94 -10.65
CA PRO A 131 -19.45 -6.26 -10.87
C PRO A 131 -20.10 -6.97 -9.67
N TRP A 132 -19.37 -7.86 -9.00
CA TRP A 132 -19.89 -8.59 -7.85
C TRP A 132 -20.20 -7.65 -6.66
N LEU A 133 -19.34 -6.67 -6.41
CA LEU A 133 -19.51 -5.72 -5.30
C LEU A 133 -20.59 -4.69 -5.62
N GLN A 134 -20.68 -4.26 -6.89
CA GLN A 134 -21.81 -3.44 -7.34
C GLN A 134 -23.15 -4.17 -7.20
N ALA A 135 -23.18 -5.48 -7.50
CA ALA A 135 -24.39 -6.29 -7.30
C ALA A 135 -24.77 -6.38 -5.81
N MET A 136 -23.78 -6.52 -4.91
CA MET A 136 -24.03 -6.52 -3.47
C MET A 136 -24.49 -5.15 -2.95
N LEU A 137 -23.95 -4.06 -3.47
CA LEU A 137 -24.42 -2.70 -3.17
C LEU A 137 -25.86 -2.50 -3.65
N SER A 138 -26.16 -2.88 -4.89
CA SER A 138 -27.49 -2.72 -5.50
C SER A 138 -28.57 -3.56 -4.78
N SER A 139 -28.19 -4.73 -4.26
CA SER A 139 -29.08 -5.60 -3.47
C SER A 139 -29.23 -5.20 -2.00
N GLY A 140 -28.46 -4.20 -1.53
CA GLY A 140 -28.44 -3.79 -0.12
C GLY A 140 -27.69 -4.75 0.81
N ASN A 141 -26.99 -5.78 0.28
CA ASN A 141 -26.15 -6.68 1.07
C ASN A 141 -24.85 -6.03 1.55
N VAL A 142 -24.44 -4.94 0.89
CA VAL A 142 -23.33 -4.06 1.28
C VAL A 142 -23.86 -2.64 1.35
N VAL A 143 -23.51 -1.93 2.42
CA VAL A 143 -23.94 -0.56 2.67
C VAL A 143 -22.90 0.42 2.14
N ASP A 144 -23.33 1.43 1.37
CA ASP A 144 -22.50 2.58 1.05
C ASP A 144 -22.45 3.52 2.27
N CYS A 145 -21.28 3.63 2.90
CA CYS A 145 -21.05 4.49 4.05
C CYS A 145 -20.56 5.91 3.69
N GLY A 146 -20.67 6.31 2.42
CA GLY A 146 -20.31 7.64 1.94
C GLY A 146 -18.85 7.77 1.52
N SER A 147 -18.29 8.98 1.63
CA SER A 147 -16.89 9.21 1.30
C SER A 147 -15.96 8.74 2.42
N SER A 148 -14.79 8.17 2.07
CA SER A 148 -13.74 7.84 3.04
C SER A 148 -13.18 9.07 3.77
N LEU A 149 -13.32 10.27 3.19
CA LEU A 149 -12.93 11.54 3.81
C LEU A 149 -14.01 12.15 4.72
N ASP A 150 -15.28 11.78 4.52
CA ASP A 150 -16.42 12.24 5.33
C ASP A 150 -17.47 11.13 5.43
N VAL A 151 -17.17 10.17 6.30
CA VAL A 151 -17.95 8.95 6.46
C VAL A 151 -19.30 9.23 7.11
N ASN A 152 -20.36 8.58 6.63
CA ASN A 152 -21.68 8.63 7.23
C ASN A 152 -21.69 7.82 8.54
N VAL A 153 -21.53 8.52 9.65
CA VAL A 153 -21.43 7.93 11.01
C VAL A 153 -22.67 7.10 11.38
N GLU A 154 -23.86 7.53 10.99
CA GLU A 154 -25.11 6.83 11.31
C GLU A 154 -25.13 5.44 10.64
N ARG A 155 -24.74 5.37 9.37
CA ARG A 155 -24.61 4.08 8.65
C ARG A 155 -23.55 3.19 9.25
N VAL A 156 -22.41 3.74 9.68
CA VAL A 156 -21.37 2.96 10.37
C VAL A 156 -21.86 2.40 11.71
N VAL A 157 -22.58 3.20 12.48
CA VAL A 157 -23.16 2.74 13.76
C VAL A 157 -24.22 1.66 13.54
N GLN A 158 -25.07 1.80 12.52
CA GLN A 158 -26.04 0.77 12.14
C GLN A 158 -25.38 -0.51 11.66
N LEU A 159 -24.29 -0.38 10.90
CA LEU A 159 -23.48 -1.51 10.43
C LEU A 159 -22.81 -2.25 11.59
N SER A 160 -22.38 -1.54 12.63
CA SER A 160 -21.64 -2.08 13.79
C SER A 160 -20.50 -3.01 13.37
N PRO A 161 -19.47 -2.52 12.64
CA PRO A 161 -18.45 -3.37 12.07
C PRO A 161 -17.54 -4.00 13.13
N ASP A 162 -17.10 -5.23 12.89
CA ASP A 162 -16.06 -5.91 13.68
C ASP A 162 -14.71 -5.18 13.56
N ALA A 163 -14.45 -4.63 12.36
CA ALA A 163 -13.28 -3.81 12.07
C ALA A 163 -13.51 -2.93 10.83
N ILE A 164 -12.78 -1.82 10.77
CA ILE A 164 -12.73 -0.87 9.66
C ILE A 164 -11.35 -0.96 9.01
N PHE A 165 -11.28 -1.21 7.71
CA PHE A 165 -10.04 -1.24 6.95
C PHE A 165 -9.80 0.14 6.34
N ALA A 166 -8.77 0.83 6.79
CA ALA A 166 -8.46 2.19 6.35
C ALA A 166 -6.97 2.41 6.16
N PHE A 167 -6.60 3.30 5.23
CA PHE A 167 -5.20 3.68 4.99
C PHE A 167 -4.73 4.67 6.05
N PRO A 168 -3.58 4.40 6.71
CA PRO A 168 -3.01 5.35 7.65
C PRO A 168 -2.41 6.58 6.97
N PHE A 169 -2.37 7.69 7.71
CA PHE A 169 -1.71 8.94 7.31
C PHE A 169 -0.76 9.40 8.41
N GLU A 170 0.35 10.03 8.04
CA GLU A 170 1.44 10.40 8.97
C GLU A 170 0.96 11.20 10.20
N ASN A 171 0.10 12.18 9.99
CA ASN A 171 -0.39 13.08 11.04
C ASN A 171 -1.92 13.09 11.14
N GLY A 172 -2.56 12.07 10.60
CA GLY A 172 -4.00 11.98 10.53
C GLY A 172 -4.59 10.96 11.49
N GLY A 173 -5.88 11.15 11.77
CA GLY A 173 -6.78 10.15 12.31
C GLY A 173 -7.90 9.93 11.30
N TYR A 174 -8.87 9.14 11.70
CA TYR A 174 -10.04 8.83 10.87
C TYR A 174 -11.23 9.74 11.17
N GLY A 175 -10.97 10.92 11.71
CA GLY A 175 -11.95 11.97 11.95
C GLY A 175 -13.09 11.54 12.88
N LYS A 176 -14.33 11.49 12.37
CA LYS A 176 -15.51 11.10 13.15
C LYS A 176 -15.45 9.63 13.60
N ILE A 177 -14.74 8.76 12.85
CA ILE A 177 -14.61 7.33 13.13
C ILE A 177 -13.84 7.08 14.43
N ASP A 178 -12.81 7.87 14.74
CA ASP A 178 -12.01 7.72 15.95
C ASP A 178 -12.87 7.78 17.23
N LYS A 179 -14.01 8.49 17.17
CA LYS A 179 -14.93 8.62 18.29
C LYS A 179 -15.85 7.39 18.48
N LEU A 180 -15.96 6.54 17.47
CA LEU A 180 -16.87 5.38 17.48
C LEU A 180 -16.25 4.16 18.17
N LYS A 181 -14.95 4.18 18.42
CA LYS A 181 -14.19 3.11 19.10
C LYS A 181 -14.28 1.73 18.42
N TYR A 182 -14.64 1.67 17.13
CA TYR A 182 -14.49 0.45 16.35
C TYR A 182 -12.99 0.20 16.07
N PRO A 183 -12.54 -1.05 16.08
CA PRO A 183 -11.14 -1.35 15.68
C PRO A 183 -10.88 -0.90 14.24
N VAL A 184 -9.78 -0.17 14.03
CA VAL A 184 -9.30 0.17 12.70
C VAL A 184 -8.12 -0.73 12.36
N VAL A 185 -8.16 -1.38 11.20
CA VAL A 185 -7.06 -2.13 10.60
C VAL A 185 -6.30 -1.16 9.71
N GLU A 186 -5.07 -0.85 10.14
CA GLU A 186 -4.14 0.06 9.45
C GLU A 186 -3.59 -0.60 8.18
N CYS A 187 -4.13 -0.26 7.04
CA CYS A 187 -3.77 -0.82 5.74
C CYS A 187 -2.55 -0.10 5.17
N ALA A 188 -1.36 -0.38 5.70
CA ALA A 188 -0.12 0.30 5.32
C ALA A 188 0.67 -0.42 4.20
N GLU A 189 0.09 -1.43 3.53
CA GLU A 189 0.72 -2.16 2.44
C GLU A 189 1.19 -1.28 1.29
N TYR A 190 0.49 -0.17 1.04
CA TYR A 190 0.86 0.80 0.00
C TYR A 190 2.20 1.52 0.27
N MET A 191 2.67 1.47 1.53
CA MET A 191 3.95 2.06 1.98
C MET A 191 5.12 1.06 1.90
N GLU A 192 4.86 -0.19 1.52
CA GLU A 192 5.92 -1.17 1.34
C GLU A 192 6.89 -0.78 0.22
N SER A 193 8.14 -1.16 0.41
CA SER A 193 9.22 -0.80 -0.50
C SER A 193 9.25 -1.62 -1.79
N SER A 194 8.45 -2.69 -1.88
CA SER A 194 8.42 -3.57 -3.05
C SER A 194 7.00 -4.08 -3.36
N PRO A 195 6.72 -4.42 -4.63
CA PRO A 195 5.42 -4.99 -5.02
C PRO A 195 5.07 -6.29 -4.29
N LEU A 196 6.05 -7.18 -4.09
CA LEU A 196 5.85 -8.43 -3.34
C LEU A 196 5.70 -8.17 -1.84
N GLY A 197 6.35 -7.13 -1.29
CA GLY A 197 6.16 -6.71 0.09
C GLY A 197 4.73 -6.27 0.36
N ALA A 198 4.17 -5.45 -0.53
CA ALA A 198 2.77 -5.05 -0.45
C ALA A 198 1.82 -6.26 -0.56
N ALA A 199 2.05 -7.16 -1.51
CA ALA A 199 1.25 -8.37 -1.68
C ALA A 199 1.32 -9.31 -0.47
N GLU A 200 2.43 -9.35 0.26
CA GLU A 200 2.59 -10.22 1.43
C GLU A 200 1.62 -9.90 2.57
N TRP A 201 1.05 -8.70 2.61
CA TRP A 201 0.01 -8.34 3.56
C TRP A 201 -1.26 -9.19 3.45
N MET A 202 -1.47 -9.86 2.30
CA MET A 202 -2.57 -10.82 2.18
C MET A 202 -2.52 -11.91 3.27
N ARG A 203 -1.34 -12.26 3.78
CA ARG A 203 -1.16 -13.23 4.86
C ARG A 203 -1.75 -12.75 6.19
N PHE A 204 -1.64 -11.45 6.49
CA PHE A 204 -2.29 -10.81 7.63
C PHE A 204 -3.81 -10.76 7.46
N TYR A 205 -4.25 -10.28 6.31
CA TYR A 205 -5.68 -10.17 6.03
C TYR A 205 -6.38 -11.52 5.99
N GLY A 206 -5.71 -12.56 5.48
CA GLY A 206 -6.22 -13.92 5.52
C GLY A 206 -6.44 -14.43 6.94
N ARG A 207 -5.56 -14.07 7.88
CA ARG A 207 -5.73 -14.43 9.29
C ARG A 207 -6.88 -13.68 9.95
N LEU A 208 -7.06 -12.41 9.62
CA LEU A 208 -8.24 -11.64 10.06
C LEU A 208 -9.56 -12.28 9.62
N LEU A 209 -9.58 -12.88 8.44
CA LEU A 209 -10.77 -13.49 7.83
C LEU A 209 -10.90 -15.00 8.07
N GLY A 210 -9.98 -15.60 8.85
CA GLY A 210 -9.97 -17.05 9.08
C GLY A 210 -9.55 -17.88 7.86
N CYS A 211 -8.93 -17.25 6.86
CA CYS A 211 -8.50 -17.84 5.60
C CYS A 211 -6.97 -17.88 5.47
N GLY A 212 -6.22 -17.99 6.58
CA GLY A 212 -4.77 -17.88 6.60
C GLY A 212 -4.06 -18.83 5.62
N ALA A 213 -4.44 -20.11 5.60
CA ALA A 213 -3.85 -21.10 4.69
C ALA A 213 -4.11 -20.77 3.20
N VAL A 214 -5.31 -20.28 2.87
CA VAL A 214 -5.65 -19.85 1.51
C VAL A 214 -4.79 -18.64 1.11
N ALA A 215 -4.64 -17.67 2.00
CA ALA A 215 -3.82 -16.49 1.77
C ALA A 215 -2.33 -16.81 1.60
N ASP A 216 -1.78 -17.71 2.44
CA ASP A 216 -0.39 -18.14 2.34
C ASP A 216 -0.13 -18.89 1.02
N SER A 217 -1.06 -19.77 0.60
CA SER A 217 -0.99 -20.47 -0.68
C SER A 217 -1.06 -19.49 -1.87
N LEU A 218 -2.01 -18.55 -1.82
CA LEU A 218 -2.16 -17.55 -2.88
C LEU A 218 -0.90 -16.67 -3.00
N TYR A 219 -0.35 -16.24 -1.86
CA TYR A 219 0.89 -15.46 -1.85
C TYR A 219 2.07 -16.24 -2.46
N SER A 220 2.19 -17.54 -2.16
CA SER A 220 3.23 -18.38 -2.77
C SER A 220 3.10 -18.41 -4.29
N VAL A 221 1.88 -18.58 -4.82
CA VAL A 221 1.61 -18.55 -6.27
C VAL A 221 1.98 -17.18 -6.87
N VAL A 222 1.65 -16.08 -6.18
CA VAL A 222 2.03 -14.73 -6.62
C VAL A 222 3.55 -14.59 -6.72
N CYS A 223 4.28 -15.05 -5.70
CA CYS A 223 5.74 -15.01 -5.71
C CYS A 223 6.34 -15.85 -6.84
N GLU A 224 5.88 -17.09 -7.01
CA GLU A 224 6.36 -17.99 -8.05
C GLU A 224 6.16 -17.39 -9.45
N ASN A 225 4.96 -16.93 -9.76
CA ASN A 225 4.66 -16.28 -11.04
C ASN A 225 5.54 -15.04 -11.27
N PHE A 226 5.66 -14.21 -10.23
CA PHE A 226 6.43 -12.98 -10.30
C PHE A 226 7.92 -13.23 -10.60
N GLU A 227 8.52 -14.18 -9.87
CA GLU A 227 9.93 -14.52 -10.02
C GLU A 227 10.21 -15.26 -11.34
N GLN A 228 9.31 -16.08 -11.84
CA GLN A 228 9.40 -16.70 -13.17
C GLN A 228 9.45 -15.65 -14.27
N LEU A 229 8.53 -14.68 -14.24
CA LEU A 229 8.49 -13.58 -15.22
C LEU A 229 9.75 -12.73 -15.16
N ARG A 230 10.19 -12.36 -13.95
CA ARG A 230 11.39 -11.57 -13.73
C ARG A 230 12.65 -12.29 -14.27
N SER A 231 12.73 -13.59 -14.02
CA SER A 231 13.84 -14.42 -14.50
C SER A 231 13.86 -14.55 -16.03
N ALA A 232 12.70 -14.71 -16.64
CA ALA A 232 12.57 -14.77 -18.10
C ALA A 232 13.05 -13.47 -18.77
N VAL A 233 12.69 -12.32 -18.18
CA VAL A 233 13.09 -11.01 -18.69
C VAL A 233 14.58 -10.72 -18.48
N ALA A 234 15.18 -11.25 -17.40
CA ALA A 234 16.61 -11.03 -17.11
C ALA A 234 17.54 -11.49 -18.23
N GLY A 235 17.13 -12.49 -19.03
CA GLY A 235 17.87 -12.99 -20.19
C GLY A 235 17.72 -12.14 -21.45
N CYS A 236 16.88 -11.11 -21.47
CA CYS A 236 16.65 -10.29 -22.65
C CYS A 236 17.75 -9.27 -22.84
N SER A 237 18.37 -9.29 -24.03
CA SER A 237 19.37 -8.30 -24.44
C SER A 237 18.75 -6.95 -24.85
N VAL A 238 17.52 -6.97 -25.35
CA VAL A 238 16.79 -5.77 -25.79
C VAL A 238 15.90 -5.26 -24.66
N ARG A 239 16.09 -4.00 -24.29
CA ARG A 239 15.25 -3.28 -23.32
C ARG A 239 14.55 -2.13 -24.02
N PRO A 240 13.25 -2.23 -24.29
CA PRO A 240 12.52 -1.15 -24.94
C PRO A 240 12.43 0.08 -24.05
N THR A 241 12.70 1.24 -24.63
CA THR A 241 12.64 2.53 -23.93
C THR A 241 11.18 2.89 -23.62
N LEU A 242 10.93 3.28 -22.37
CA LEU A 242 9.60 3.56 -21.86
C LEU A 242 9.45 4.98 -21.34
N MET A 243 8.43 5.68 -21.84
CA MET A 243 7.85 6.85 -21.19
C MET A 243 6.46 6.53 -20.62
N CYS A 244 5.99 7.32 -19.67
CA CYS A 244 4.72 7.04 -19.00
C CYS A 244 3.95 8.30 -18.62
N GLU A 245 2.67 8.09 -18.29
CA GLU A 245 1.69 9.05 -17.79
C GLU A 245 1.35 10.17 -18.78
N LEU A 246 0.48 11.07 -18.33
CA LEU A 246 0.03 12.26 -19.08
C LEU A 246 0.45 13.52 -18.35
N LYS A 247 0.56 14.60 -19.09
CA LYS A 247 0.70 15.95 -18.53
C LYS A 247 -0.57 16.31 -17.76
N SER A 248 -0.41 16.72 -16.51
CA SER A 248 -1.49 17.19 -15.66
C SER A 248 -1.27 18.64 -15.30
N SER A 249 -2.16 19.51 -15.76
CA SER A 249 -2.02 20.97 -15.59
C SER A 249 -0.66 21.49 -16.07
N SER A 250 0.15 22.03 -15.16
CA SER A 250 1.48 22.59 -15.45
C SER A 250 2.63 21.58 -15.43
N ALA A 251 2.43 20.39 -14.87
CA ALA A 251 3.49 19.40 -14.68
C ALA A 251 3.16 18.05 -15.31
N TRP A 252 4.20 17.24 -15.53
CA TRP A 252 4.11 15.85 -15.94
C TRP A 252 4.61 14.99 -14.78
N TYR A 253 3.70 14.29 -14.12
CA TYR A 253 4.03 13.46 -12.96
C TYR A 253 4.43 12.06 -13.43
N VAL A 254 5.69 11.70 -13.21
CA VAL A 254 6.22 10.37 -13.55
C VAL A 254 6.51 9.58 -12.29
N PRO A 255 6.30 8.26 -12.24
CA PRO A 255 6.72 7.42 -11.12
C PRO A 255 8.23 7.53 -10.90
N ALA A 256 8.67 7.76 -9.66
CA ALA A 256 10.08 7.62 -9.33
C ALA A 256 10.54 6.15 -9.46
N ALA A 257 11.82 5.91 -9.70
CA ALA A 257 12.36 4.55 -9.90
C ALA A 257 12.15 3.63 -8.69
N GLY A 258 12.16 4.20 -7.48
CA GLY A 258 11.90 3.46 -6.24
C GLY A 258 10.41 3.27 -5.92
N SER A 259 9.51 3.92 -6.65
CA SER A 259 8.07 3.67 -6.51
C SER A 259 7.69 2.29 -7.02
N THR A 260 6.55 1.75 -6.57
CA THR A 260 6.03 0.46 -7.04
C THR A 260 5.98 0.37 -8.56
N MET A 261 5.42 1.40 -9.23
CA MET A 261 5.34 1.39 -10.70
C MET A 261 6.71 1.54 -11.38
N GLY A 262 7.60 2.39 -10.86
CA GLY A 262 8.95 2.52 -11.39
C GLY A 262 9.74 1.21 -11.31
N GLN A 263 9.60 0.48 -10.21
CA GLN A 263 10.16 -0.86 -10.05
C GLN A 263 9.54 -1.85 -11.02
N MET A 264 8.20 -1.86 -11.16
CA MET A 264 7.49 -2.76 -12.08
C MET A 264 7.95 -2.57 -13.52
N TYR A 265 8.15 -1.35 -14.00
CA TYR A 265 8.67 -1.08 -15.33
C TYR A 265 10.06 -1.68 -15.55
N GLN A 266 10.96 -1.51 -14.57
CA GLN A 266 12.32 -2.04 -14.64
C GLN A 266 12.34 -3.58 -14.55
N MET A 267 11.51 -4.16 -13.68
CA MET A 267 11.37 -5.62 -13.54
C MET A 267 10.76 -6.27 -14.77
N ALA A 268 9.89 -5.56 -15.49
CA ALA A 268 9.36 -5.98 -16.79
C ALA A 268 10.36 -5.79 -17.96
N GLY A 269 11.59 -5.38 -17.68
CA GLY A 269 12.67 -5.26 -18.65
C GLY A 269 12.62 -4.02 -19.53
N ALA A 270 11.86 -3.00 -19.17
CA ALA A 270 11.90 -1.72 -19.85
C ALA A 270 13.14 -0.91 -19.45
N ASP A 271 13.68 -0.15 -20.40
CA ASP A 271 14.56 0.98 -20.13
C ASP A 271 13.68 2.20 -19.80
N TYR A 272 13.45 2.35 -18.49
CA TYR A 272 12.58 3.41 -17.98
C TYR A 272 13.31 4.75 -17.99
N LEU A 273 12.90 5.65 -18.87
CA LEU A 273 13.61 6.90 -19.19
C LEU A 273 13.69 7.92 -18.05
N PHE A 274 13.02 7.67 -16.92
CA PHE A 274 13.03 8.53 -15.73
C PHE A 274 13.60 7.80 -14.50
N ALA A 275 14.37 6.73 -14.70
CA ALA A 275 14.89 5.89 -13.63
C ALA A 275 15.98 6.57 -12.77
N GLU A 276 16.53 7.71 -13.16
CA GLU A 276 17.43 8.50 -12.33
C GLU A 276 16.75 9.12 -11.10
N ASN A 277 15.45 9.31 -11.14
CA ASN A 277 14.65 9.82 -10.01
C ASN A 277 14.42 8.69 -8.99
N LYS A 278 15.39 8.46 -8.11
CA LYS A 278 15.44 7.29 -7.20
C LYS A 278 14.49 7.35 -6.00
N GLY A 279 13.75 8.44 -5.81
CA GLY A 279 12.77 8.59 -4.73
C GLY A 279 11.63 7.58 -4.81
N GLN A 280 10.67 7.73 -3.91
CA GLN A 280 9.40 7.01 -3.93
C GLN A 280 8.28 7.99 -4.33
N GLY A 281 7.15 7.45 -4.81
CA GLY A 281 6.03 8.27 -5.25
C GLY A 281 6.18 8.81 -6.67
N SER A 282 5.68 10.02 -6.93
CA SER A 282 5.68 10.66 -8.25
C SER A 282 6.56 11.91 -8.25
N VAL A 283 7.25 12.14 -9.36
CA VAL A 283 8.15 13.29 -9.58
C VAL A 283 7.52 14.22 -10.60
N PRO A 284 7.32 15.52 -10.28
CA PRO A 284 6.85 16.50 -11.24
C PRO A 284 8.01 16.91 -12.18
N LEU A 285 7.78 16.84 -13.48
CA LEU A 285 8.70 17.28 -14.53
C LEU A 285 8.03 18.32 -15.43
N SER A 286 8.81 19.18 -16.05
CA SER A 286 8.31 20.06 -17.10
C SER A 286 8.10 19.27 -18.41
N TYR A 287 7.24 19.78 -19.27
CA TYR A 287 7.06 19.20 -20.61
C TYR A 287 8.37 19.14 -21.39
N GLU A 288 9.17 20.20 -21.33
CA GLU A 288 10.44 20.33 -22.02
C GLU A 288 11.43 19.24 -21.53
N THR A 289 11.47 18.98 -20.23
CA THR A 289 12.28 17.90 -19.65
C THR A 289 11.86 16.53 -20.17
N VAL A 290 10.54 16.28 -20.19
CA VAL A 290 10.01 15.00 -20.69
C VAL A 290 10.26 14.88 -22.19
N LEU A 291 10.07 15.93 -22.97
CA LEU A 291 10.34 15.94 -24.41
C LEU A 291 11.83 15.68 -24.70
N ALA A 292 12.72 16.37 -24.01
CA ALA A 292 14.16 16.21 -24.21
C ALA A 292 14.63 14.76 -23.96
N ARG A 293 14.02 14.06 -23.01
CA ARG A 293 14.39 12.68 -22.64
C ARG A 293 13.65 11.60 -23.42
N ALA A 294 12.39 11.81 -23.70
CA ALA A 294 11.48 10.76 -24.14
C ALA A 294 10.88 10.99 -25.54
N ALA A 295 11.33 12.01 -26.30
CA ALA A 295 10.82 12.25 -27.64
C ALA A 295 10.90 11.00 -28.54
N ASN A 296 11.97 10.21 -28.39
CA ASN A 296 12.24 9.00 -29.15
C ASN A 296 11.97 7.69 -28.37
N ALA A 297 11.15 7.73 -27.33
CA ALA A 297 10.76 6.53 -26.60
C ALA A 297 10.16 5.47 -27.54
N GLY A 298 10.39 4.19 -27.24
CA GLY A 298 9.78 3.09 -28.00
C GLY A 298 8.32 2.86 -27.65
N TYR A 299 8.00 3.03 -26.36
CA TYR A 299 6.65 2.78 -25.81
C TYR A 299 6.22 3.93 -24.92
N TRP A 300 4.91 4.12 -24.84
CA TRP A 300 4.26 5.05 -23.94
C TRP A 300 3.11 4.35 -23.19
N LEU A 301 3.24 4.18 -21.88
CA LEU A 301 2.20 3.68 -21.01
C LEU A 301 1.55 4.81 -20.24
N LEU A 302 0.24 4.89 -20.28
CA LEU A 302 -0.50 5.95 -19.60
C LEU A 302 -1.75 5.42 -18.89
N LYS A 303 -2.13 6.08 -17.82
CA LYS A 303 -3.36 5.84 -17.08
C LYS A 303 -4.21 7.09 -17.08
N TYR A 304 -5.50 6.91 -17.13
CA TYR A 304 -6.48 7.99 -16.99
C TYR A 304 -7.77 7.44 -16.37
N ASN A 305 -8.58 8.33 -15.83
CA ASN A 305 -9.91 8.00 -15.30
C ASN A 305 -10.94 8.81 -16.07
N SER A 306 -11.79 8.15 -16.85
CA SER A 306 -12.80 8.81 -17.66
C SER A 306 -13.97 7.87 -17.96
N SER A 307 -15.17 8.43 -18.02
CA SER A 307 -16.38 7.70 -18.45
C SER A 307 -16.31 7.26 -19.92
N VAL A 308 -15.46 7.90 -20.72
CA VAL A 308 -15.28 7.60 -22.16
C VAL A 308 -13.82 7.26 -22.41
N ASP A 309 -13.58 6.27 -23.27
CA ASP A 309 -12.21 5.91 -23.65
C ASP A 309 -11.57 6.98 -24.51
N LYS A 310 -10.31 7.30 -24.20
CA LYS A 310 -9.51 8.27 -24.94
C LYS A 310 -8.89 7.63 -26.19
N SER A 311 -8.79 8.44 -27.23
CA SER A 311 -8.07 8.12 -28.47
C SER A 311 -6.87 9.06 -28.62
N ARG A 312 -5.97 8.76 -29.58
CA ARG A 312 -4.89 9.72 -29.93
C ARG A 312 -5.44 11.08 -30.36
N LYS A 313 -6.62 11.12 -31.00
CA LYS A 313 -7.28 12.37 -31.38
C LYS A 313 -7.65 13.17 -30.11
N THR A 314 -8.30 12.55 -29.14
CA THR A 314 -8.68 13.25 -27.90
C THR A 314 -7.45 13.71 -27.08
N LEU A 315 -6.35 12.95 -27.12
CA LEU A 315 -5.09 13.40 -26.50
C LEU A 315 -4.54 14.66 -27.17
N LEU A 316 -4.61 14.77 -28.51
CA LEU A 316 -4.17 15.98 -29.22
C LEU A 316 -5.06 17.19 -28.96
N GLU A 317 -6.36 16.97 -28.76
CA GLU A 317 -7.29 18.02 -28.35
C GLU A 317 -6.96 18.55 -26.95
N GLU A 318 -6.53 17.67 -26.04
CA GLU A 318 -6.10 18.06 -24.68
C GLU A 318 -4.74 18.76 -24.68
N PHE A 319 -3.77 18.26 -25.47
CA PHE A 319 -2.44 18.85 -25.55
C PHE A 319 -1.72 18.50 -26.87
N LYS A 320 -1.52 19.49 -27.72
CA LYS A 320 -0.88 19.31 -29.04
C LYS A 320 0.58 18.81 -28.96
N GLY A 321 1.26 19.06 -27.85
CA GLY A 321 2.64 18.63 -27.62
C GLY A 321 2.84 17.11 -27.64
N TYR A 322 1.80 16.32 -27.45
CA TYR A 322 1.88 14.85 -27.51
C TYR A 322 2.32 14.33 -28.89
N ALA A 323 2.03 15.06 -29.97
CA ALA A 323 2.47 14.73 -31.32
C ALA A 323 3.99 14.70 -31.52
N HIS A 324 4.77 15.26 -30.61
CA HIS A 324 6.21 15.29 -30.74
C HIS A 324 6.89 13.96 -30.33
N PHE A 325 6.19 13.08 -29.64
CA PHE A 325 6.73 11.81 -29.18
C PHE A 325 6.62 10.70 -30.22
N ALA A 326 7.70 9.94 -30.40
CA ALA A 326 7.76 8.82 -31.35
C ALA A 326 6.65 7.76 -31.11
N PRO A 327 6.35 7.31 -29.89
CA PRO A 327 5.28 6.33 -29.66
C PRO A 327 3.90 6.86 -30.05
N PHE A 328 3.68 8.17 -30.00
CA PHE A 328 2.45 8.77 -30.51
C PHE A 328 2.33 8.61 -32.04
N LYS A 329 3.42 8.87 -32.76
CA LYS A 329 3.48 8.73 -34.23
C LYS A 329 3.35 7.30 -34.68
N ASN A 330 4.03 6.38 -33.96
CA ASN A 330 4.13 4.96 -34.33
C ASN A 330 2.97 4.10 -33.78
N GLY A 331 2.07 4.69 -32.98
CA GLY A 331 0.95 3.98 -32.37
C GLY A 331 1.36 2.99 -31.27
N ASN A 332 2.52 3.19 -30.63
CA ASN A 332 2.98 2.38 -29.50
C ASN A 332 2.57 3.00 -28.15
N ILE A 333 1.30 3.38 -28.07
CA ILE A 333 0.68 3.88 -26.84
C ILE A 333 -0.21 2.79 -26.27
N TYR A 334 -0.03 2.48 -25.00
CA TYR A 334 -0.88 1.59 -24.25
C TYR A 334 -1.51 2.36 -23.09
N ALA A 335 -2.82 2.33 -23.02
CA ALA A 335 -3.61 3.13 -22.10
C ALA A 335 -4.49 2.27 -21.21
N CYS A 336 -4.57 2.62 -19.94
CA CYS A 336 -5.51 2.00 -19.00
C CYS A 336 -6.52 3.05 -18.54
N ASN A 337 -7.80 2.83 -18.85
CA ASN A 337 -8.89 3.60 -18.27
C ASN A 337 -9.28 3.00 -16.93
N THR A 338 -8.83 3.59 -15.84
CA THR A 338 -9.06 3.11 -14.48
C THR A 338 -10.52 3.26 -14.00
N ALA A 339 -11.38 3.94 -14.74
CA ALA A 339 -12.82 3.91 -14.52
C ALA A 339 -13.49 2.63 -15.02
N ARG A 340 -12.78 1.81 -15.81
CA ARG A 340 -13.30 0.59 -16.46
C ARG A 340 -12.48 -0.65 -16.20
N LYS A 341 -11.20 -0.49 -15.90
CA LYS A 341 -10.26 -1.59 -15.67
C LYS A 341 -9.82 -1.60 -14.20
N PRO A 342 -9.90 -2.73 -13.50
CA PRO A 342 -9.63 -2.83 -12.07
C PRO A 342 -8.12 -2.86 -11.75
N LEU A 343 -7.35 -1.98 -12.38
CA LEU A 343 -5.90 -1.93 -12.22
C LEU A 343 -5.50 -1.80 -10.74
N PHE A 344 -6.04 -0.79 -10.06
CA PHE A 344 -5.66 -0.51 -8.69
C PHE A 344 -6.23 -1.53 -7.70
N GLU A 345 -7.45 -2.01 -7.95
CA GLU A 345 -8.11 -2.98 -7.07
C GLU A 345 -7.49 -4.37 -7.11
N GLU A 346 -6.76 -4.70 -8.17
CA GLU A 346 -6.16 -6.02 -8.33
C GLU A 346 -4.66 -6.02 -8.07
N THR A 347 -3.93 -5.03 -8.59
CA THR A 347 -2.47 -5.09 -8.66
C THR A 347 -1.77 -4.90 -7.32
N ALA A 348 -2.44 -4.33 -6.31
CA ALA A 348 -1.89 -4.23 -4.96
C ALA A 348 -1.53 -5.61 -4.37
N PHE A 349 -2.38 -6.62 -4.63
CA PHE A 349 -2.18 -7.99 -4.14
C PHE A 349 -1.84 -8.99 -5.26
N ARG A 350 -1.92 -8.58 -6.53
CA ARG A 350 -1.58 -9.37 -7.71
C ARG A 350 -0.57 -8.64 -8.60
N PRO A 351 0.61 -8.29 -8.06
CA PRO A 351 1.66 -7.67 -8.87
C PRO A 351 2.16 -8.61 -9.98
N ASP A 352 2.00 -9.92 -9.80
CA ASP A 352 2.29 -10.93 -10.84
C ASP A 352 1.46 -10.71 -12.10
N TRP A 353 0.18 -10.35 -11.99
CA TRP A 353 -0.67 -10.05 -13.15
C TRP A 353 -0.22 -8.80 -13.90
N LEU A 354 0.13 -7.74 -13.15
CA LEU A 354 0.65 -6.51 -13.77
C LEU A 354 2.00 -6.77 -14.45
N LEU A 355 2.89 -7.54 -13.80
CA LEU A 355 4.19 -7.87 -14.37
C LEU A 355 4.02 -8.68 -15.66
N ALA A 356 3.13 -9.68 -15.67
CA ALA A 356 2.83 -10.48 -16.86
C ALA A 356 2.34 -9.61 -18.03
N GLU A 357 1.50 -8.65 -17.75
CA GLU A 357 0.99 -7.72 -18.75
C GLU A 357 2.09 -6.79 -19.30
N LEU A 358 2.89 -6.20 -18.42
CA LEU A 358 4.02 -5.37 -18.84
C LEU A 358 5.04 -6.16 -19.66
N VAL A 359 5.34 -7.40 -19.27
CA VAL A 359 6.20 -8.31 -20.06
C VAL A 359 5.57 -8.61 -21.41
N THR A 360 4.26 -8.81 -21.47
CA THR A 360 3.53 -9.01 -22.74
C THR A 360 3.67 -7.81 -23.69
N ILE A 361 3.61 -6.60 -23.14
CA ILE A 361 3.75 -5.36 -23.92
C ILE A 361 5.21 -5.18 -24.42
N PHE A 362 6.18 -5.40 -23.54
CA PHE A 362 7.59 -5.09 -23.83
C PHE A 362 8.33 -6.23 -24.53
N HIS A 363 7.96 -7.47 -24.26
CA HIS A 363 8.60 -8.69 -24.73
C HIS A 363 7.56 -9.72 -25.18
N PRO A 364 6.76 -9.44 -26.21
CA PRO A 364 5.64 -10.32 -26.62
C PRO A 364 6.07 -11.75 -26.96
N ALA A 365 7.33 -11.96 -27.35
CA ALA A 365 7.86 -13.29 -27.61
C ALA A 365 8.05 -14.17 -26.37
N LEU A 366 8.16 -13.56 -25.15
CA LEU A 366 8.28 -14.27 -23.88
C LEU A 366 6.93 -14.61 -23.26
N SER A 367 5.88 -13.91 -23.68
CA SER A 367 4.57 -14.04 -23.08
C SER A 367 3.72 -15.07 -23.79
N GLY A 368 3.16 -16.02 -23.03
CA GLY A 368 2.06 -16.87 -23.48
C GLY A 368 0.70 -16.17 -23.46
N GLN A 369 0.62 -14.97 -22.89
CA GLN A 369 -0.62 -14.21 -22.75
C GLN A 369 -0.94 -13.49 -24.06
N LYS A 370 -2.14 -13.72 -24.57
CA LYS A 370 -2.60 -13.10 -25.84
C LYS A 370 -3.42 -11.84 -25.63
N GLU A 371 -4.06 -11.70 -24.48
CA GLU A 371 -4.96 -10.58 -24.16
C GLU A 371 -4.40 -9.78 -22.98
N LEU A 372 -4.44 -8.46 -23.11
CA LEU A 372 -4.07 -7.54 -22.04
C LEU A 372 -5.26 -7.38 -21.08
N ARG A 373 -4.99 -7.37 -19.78
CA ARG A 373 -6.01 -7.28 -18.74
C ARG A 373 -6.41 -5.83 -18.44
N TYR A 374 -5.42 -4.95 -18.37
CA TYR A 374 -5.58 -3.57 -17.93
C TYR A 374 -5.35 -2.57 -19.04
N TYR A 375 -4.27 -2.74 -19.77
CA TYR A 375 -3.89 -1.83 -20.84
C TYR A 375 -4.48 -2.23 -22.18
N GLU A 376 -4.80 -1.26 -22.98
CA GLU A 376 -5.22 -1.44 -24.35
C GLU A 376 -4.34 -0.59 -25.27
N ARG A 377 -4.00 -1.11 -26.46
CA ARG A 377 -3.31 -0.31 -27.45
C ARG A 377 -4.24 0.80 -27.93
N MET A 378 -3.82 2.04 -27.82
CA MET A 378 -4.65 3.18 -28.12
C MET A 378 -4.84 3.34 -29.64
N PRO A 379 -6.07 3.45 -30.13
CA PRO A 379 -6.38 3.59 -31.56
C PRO A 379 -5.99 4.96 -32.16
#